data_810fea88bd5c437b35f281534d922ffd
#
_entry.id   810fea88bd5c437b35f281534d922ffd
#
_cell.length_a   1.000
_cell.length_b   1.000
_cell.length_c   1.000
_cell.angle_alpha   90.00
_cell.angle_beta   90.00
_cell.angle_gamma   90.00
#
_symmetry.space_group_name_H-M   'P 1'
#
loop_
_entity.id
_entity.type
_entity.pdbx_description
1 polymer ?
#
loop_
_entity_poly.entity_id
_entity_poly.type
_entity_poly.pdbx_seq_one_letter_code
_entity_poly.pdbx_strand_id
1 'polypeptide(L)'
;MIKKWLRIILWVLILAGTIVVFFLANTEEKKKEILNPSISIHVDGETFLTESELILRLKNEGLLSNNQKNEQLDIRKIERKIRLMEEVKDVEVFRQIGKKWNIRITLREPIARIFNTTNQTFYMDGDGFLMKRSTNHTARVIVFSGHLNDRFLKGSINDFINNDSLKSIRKLDDVFRISNYVCKSPLMHKLIGQVYLERDGDFVLIPLVGDQKIVFGTANSDEEVEEKFGRLNIFYKEAMPYEGWNKYSEISVKYGGQIVCRKRN
;
A
#
# COMPACT_ATOMS: atom_id res chain seq x y z
N MET A 1 38.77 -61.39 -9.07
CA MET A 1 37.35 -61.06 -8.65
C MET A 1 37.30 -60.41 -7.28
N ILE A 2 38.04 -60.85 -6.30
CA ILE A 2 38.03 -60.33 -4.90
C ILE A 2 38.34 -58.81 -4.79
N LYS A 3 39.32 -58.28 -5.56
CA LYS A 3 39.66 -56.86 -5.55
C LYS A 3 38.52 -55.92 -6.05
N LYS A 4 37.63 -56.38 -6.93
CA LYS A 4 36.46 -55.60 -7.37
C LYS A 4 35.39 -55.52 -6.28
N TRP A 5 35.13 -56.65 -5.61
CA TRP A 5 34.18 -56.71 -4.50
C TRP A 5 34.62 -55.85 -3.30
N LEU A 6 35.90 -55.86 -2.98
CA LEU A 6 36.48 -55.02 -1.93
C LEU A 6 36.29 -53.52 -2.22
N ARG A 7 36.45 -53.07 -3.46
CA ARG A 7 36.17 -51.68 -3.86
C ARG A 7 34.70 -51.32 -3.72
N ILE A 8 33.81 -52.19 -4.11
CA ILE A 8 32.37 -51.98 -3.99
C ILE A 8 31.97 -51.85 -2.51
N ILE A 9 32.47 -52.74 -1.65
CA ILE A 9 32.21 -52.66 -0.21
C ILE A 9 32.73 -51.37 0.38
N LEU A 10 33.94 -50.92 -0.01
CA LEU A 10 34.51 -49.68 0.43
C LEU A 10 33.63 -48.48 0.05
N TRP A 11 33.15 -48.42 -1.20
CA TRP A 11 32.25 -47.34 -1.64
C TRP A 11 30.89 -47.35 -0.94
N VAL A 12 30.35 -48.52 -0.63
CA VAL A 12 29.10 -48.67 0.12
C VAL A 12 29.31 -48.18 1.57
N LEU A 13 30.43 -48.49 2.21
CA LEU A 13 30.76 -48.01 3.55
C LEU A 13 30.94 -46.47 3.60
N ILE A 14 31.59 -45.88 2.59
CA ILE A 14 31.72 -44.44 2.48
C ILE A 14 30.35 -43.79 2.29
N LEU A 15 29.52 -44.33 1.41
CA LEU A 15 28.17 -43.83 1.19
C LEU A 15 27.31 -43.92 2.47
N ALA A 16 27.34 -45.05 3.16
CA ALA A 16 26.65 -45.23 4.43
C ALA A 16 27.14 -44.25 5.50
N GLY A 17 28.46 -44.05 5.61
CA GLY A 17 29.08 -43.10 6.51
C GLY A 17 28.64 -41.65 6.21
N THR A 18 28.62 -41.25 4.94
CA THR A 18 28.14 -39.92 4.56
C THR A 18 26.66 -39.70 4.88
N ILE A 19 25.82 -40.71 4.68
CA ILE A 19 24.40 -40.63 5.04
C ILE A 19 24.22 -40.49 6.56
N VAL A 20 24.97 -41.23 7.37
CA VAL A 20 24.92 -41.14 8.84
C VAL A 20 25.38 -39.75 9.32
N VAL A 21 26.52 -39.25 8.79
CA VAL A 21 26.98 -37.90 9.13
C VAL A 21 25.97 -36.83 8.72
N PHE A 22 25.37 -36.96 7.54
CA PHE A 22 24.34 -36.04 7.09
C PHE A 22 23.10 -36.05 8.02
N PHE A 23 22.67 -37.25 8.46
CA PHE A 23 21.56 -37.40 9.38
C PHE A 23 21.85 -36.80 10.76
N LEU A 24 23.06 -37.03 11.31
CA LEU A 24 23.49 -36.46 12.58
C LEU A 24 23.62 -34.93 12.50
N ALA A 25 24.22 -34.40 11.43
CA ALA A 25 24.33 -32.97 11.22
C ALA A 25 22.95 -32.31 11.12
N ASN A 26 22.02 -32.91 10.42
CA ASN A 26 20.65 -32.39 10.27
C ASN A 26 19.86 -32.41 11.59
N THR A 27 20.06 -33.45 12.42
CA THR A 27 19.40 -33.53 13.75
C THR A 27 19.96 -32.51 14.74
N GLU A 28 21.25 -32.26 14.72
CA GLU A 28 21.89 -31.20 15.56
C GLU A 28 21.44 -29.81 15.10
N GLU A 29 21.30 -29.57 13.80
CA GLU A 29 20.86 -28.26 13.31
C GLU A 29 19.40 -27.94 13.66
N LYS A 30 18.54 -28.95 13.70
CA LYS A 30 17.13 -28.84 14.11
C LYS A 30 16.95 -28.43 15.57
N LYS A 31 17.86 -28.86 16.46
CA LYS A 31 17.80 -28.61 17.91
C LYS A 31 18.35 -27.23 18.32
N LYS A 32 19.08 -26.56 17.43
CA LYS A 32 19.70 -25.27 17.72
C LYS A 32 18.64 -24.18 17.89
N GLU A 33 18.84 -23.27 18.84
CA GLU A 33 18.01 -22.07 19.01
C GLU A 33 18.18 -21.12 17.83
N ILE A 34 17.08 -20.52 17.40
CA ILE A 34 17.05 -19.57 16.29
C ILE A 34 17.36 -18.18 16.80
N LEU A 35 18.13 -17.44 16.02
CA LEU A 35 18.32 -16.01 16.20
C LEU A 35 17.06 -15.24 15.77
N ASN A 36 16.88 -14.04 16.29
CA ASN A 36 15.84 -13.14 15.77
C ASN A 36 16.04 -12.93 14.26
N PRO A 37 14.97 -12.78 13.50
CA PRO A 37 15.07 -12.55 12.06
C PRO A 37 15.82 -11.25 11.77
N SER A 38 16.57 -11.22 10.69
CA SER A 38 16.96 -9.97 10.06
C SER A 38 15.77 -9.49 9.21
N ILE A 39 15.22 -8.34 9.55
CA ILE A 39 14.05 -7.80 8.87
C ILE A 39 14.53 -6.66 7.97
N SER A 40 14.15 -6.70 6.70
CA SER A 40 14.31 -5.58 5.78
C SER A 40 12.94 -5.13 5.29
N ILE A 41 12.56 -3.91 5.65
CA ILE A 41 11.32 -3.28 5.22
C ILE A 41 11.65 -2.30 4.10
N HIS A 42 11.05 -2.50 2.93
CA HIS A 42 11.16 -1.62 1.78
C HIS A 42 9.90 -0.78 1.67
N VAL A 43 10.07 0.54 1.62
CA VAL A 43 8.98 1.48 1.47
C VAL A 43 9.52 2.73 0.78
N ASP A 44 8.79 3.27 -0.20
CA ASP A 44 9.18 4.48 -0.91
C ASP A 44 8.69 5.77 -0.21
N GLY A 45 8.04 5.64 0.96
CA GLY A 45 7.47 6.73 1.74
C GLY A 45 7.48 6.50 3.24
N GLU A 46 6.43 6.93 3.93
CA GLU A 46 6.29 6.78 5.39
C GLU A 46 5.99 5.33 5.79
N THR A 47 6.68 4.85 6.82
CA THR A 47 6.59 3.46 7.26
C THR A 47 5.35 3.20 8.11
N PHE A 48 4.37 2.44 7.59
CA PHE A 48 3.17 2.01 8.33
C PHE A 48 3.39 0.84 9.27
N LEU A 49 4.50 0.13 9.13
CA LEU A 49 4.88 -1.02 9.93
C LEU A 49 6.36 -0.93 10.28
N THR A 50 6.69 -0.99 11.57
CA THR A 50 8.09 -1.05 12.05
C THR A 50 8.52 -2.49 12.31
N GLU A 51 9.84 -2.74 12.31
CA GLU A 51 10.39 -4.07 12.65
C GLU A 51 9.94 -4.54 14.05
N SER A 52 9.97 -3.64 15.03
CA SER A 52 9.57 -3.94 16.40
C SER A 52 8.09 -4.30 16.51
N GLU A 53 7.24 -3.58 15.77
CA GLU A 53 5.80 -3.86 15.71
C GLU A 53 5.52 -5.21 15.02
N LEU A 54 6.21 -5.52 13.93
CA LEU A 54 6.09 -6.80 13.25
C LEU A 54 6.48 -7.96 14.17
N ILE A 55 7.62 -7.86 14.86
CA ILE A 55 8.08 -8.87 15.81
C ILE A 55 7.06 -9.06 16.94
N LEU A 56 6.52 -7.95 17.46
CA LEU A 56 5.49 -8.00 18.52
C LEU A 56 4.23 -8.71 18.03
N ARG A 57 3.73 -8.39 16.84
CA ARG A 57 2.56 -9.04 16.25
C ARG A 57 2.79 -10.54 16.05
N LEU A 58 3.96 -10.95 15.52
CA LEU A 58 4.30 -12.36 15.32
C LEU A 58 4.43 -13.13 16.66
N LYS A 59 4.96 -12.48 17.70
CA LYS A 59 5.00 -13.05 19.05
C LYS A 59 3.60 -13.21 19.65
N ASN A 60 2.74 -12.22 19.54
CA ASN A 60 1.37 -12.26 20.03
C ASN A 60 0.53 -13.36 19.34
N GLU A 61 0.84 -13.68 18.09
CA GLU A 61 0.21 -14.79 17.37
C GLU A 61 0.87 -16.16 17.64
N GLY A 62 1.87 -16.21 18.51
CA GLY A 62 2.59 -17.44 18.85
C GLY A 62 3.46 -18.02 17.70
N LEU A 63 3.77 -17.18 16.70
CA LEU A 63 4.61 -17.57 15.56
C LEU A 63 6.10 -17.39 15.84
N LEU A 64 6.42 -16.52 16.79
CA LEU A 64 7.76 -16.32 17.33
C LEU A 64 7.73 -16.46 18.85
N SER A 65 8.72 -17.16 19.40
CA SER A 65 8.94 -17.23 20.84
C SER A 65 10.42 -17.02 21.15
N ASN A 66 10.71 -16.56 22.35
CA ASN A 66 12.09 -16.52 22.82
C ASN A 66 12.61 -17.96 22.95
N ASN A 67 13.85 -18.21 22.49
CA ASN A 67 14.50 -19.52 22.51
C ASN A 67 13.79 -20.62 21.68
N GLN A 68 13.14 -20.19 20.57
CA GLN A 68 12.49 -21.12 19.64
C GLN A 68 13.53 -21.99 18.93
N LYS A 69 13.27 -23.30 18.83
CA LYS A 69 14.12 -24.22 18.09
C LYS A 69 13.86 -24.13 16.58
N ASN A 70 14.88 -24.43 15.80
CA ASN A 70 14.81 -24.36 14.33
C ASN A 70 13.73 -25.28 13.73
N GLU A 71 13.43 -26.41 14.35
CA GLU A 71 12.36 -27.33 13.96
C GLU A 71 10.95 -26.74 14.13
N GLN A 72 10.78 -25.78 15.07
CA GLN A 72 9.50 -25.16 15.40
C GLN A 72 9.21 -23.93 14.53
N LEU A 73 10.19 -23.44 13.73
CA LEU A 73 10.01 -22.31 12.86
C LEU A 73 9.32 -22.70 11.57
N ASP A 74 8.05 -22.35 11.44
CA ASP A 74 7.30 -22.49 10.20
C ASP A 74 7.31 -21.18 9.40
N ILE A 75 8.35 -21.02 8.54
CA ILE A 75 8.52 -19.82 7.70
C ILE A 75 7.34 -19.62 6.74
N ARG A 76 6.71 -20.70 6.24
CA ARG A 76 5.54 -20.58 5.34
C ARG A 76 4.32 -20.05 6.07
N LYS A 77 4.15 -20.43 7.34
CA LYS A 77 3.06 -19.92 8.16
C LYS A 77 3.28 -18.44 8.49
N ILE A 78 4.52 -18.05 8.82
CA ILE A 78 4.90 -16.66 9.08
C ILE A 78 4.64 -15.81 7.83
N GLU A 79 5.15 -16.24 6.66
CA GLU A 79 4.97 -15.53 5.39
C GLU A 79 3.49 -15.33 5.06
N ARG A 80 2.66 -16.38 5.17
CA ARG A 80 1.22 -16.27 4.93
C ARG A 80 0.55 -15.27 5.88
N LYS A 81 0.97 -15.24 7.15
CA LYS A 81 0.41 -14.30 8.12
C LYS A 81 0.80 -12.85 7.83
N ILE A 82 2.05 -12.61 7.48
CA ILE A 82 2.51 -11.27 7.10
C ILE A 82 1.81 -10.83 5.81
N ARG A 83 1.67 -11.70 4.81
CA ARG A 83 0.97 -11.42 3.54
C ARG A 83 -0.50 -11.03 3.72
N LEU A 84 -1.14 -11.45 4.81
CA LEU A 84 -2.52 -11.07 5.14
C LEU A 84 -2.64 -9.71 5.84
N MET A 85 -1.52 -9.07 6.20
CA MET A 85 -1.52 -7.72 6.75
C MET A 85 -1.86 -6.71 5.65
N GLU A 86 -2.76 -5.78 5.93
CA GLU A 86 -3.28 -4.85 4.90
C GLU A 86 -2.23 -3.87 4.39
N GLU A 87 -1.27 -3.51 5.23
CA GLU A 87 -0.14 -2.63 4.92
C GLU A 87 0.97 -3.30 4.09
N VAL A 88 0.92 -4.63 3.92
CA VAL A 88 1.95 -5.39 3.20
C VAL A 88 1.53 -5.58 1.74
N LYS A 89 2.40 -5.14 0.82
CA LYS A 89 2.24 -5.37 -0.62
C LYS A 89 2.80 -6.72 -1.03
N ASP A 90 4.01 -7.02 -0.54
CA ASP A 90 4.68 -8.31 -0.78
C ASP A 90 5.58 -8.69 0.39
N VAL A 91 5.82 -9.99 0.55
CA VAL A 91 6.67 -10.53 1.60
C VAL A 91 7.37 -11.81 1.14
N GLU A 92 8.63 -11.90 1.47
CA GLU A 92 9.45 -13.10 1.31
C GLU A 92 10.07 -13.47 2.65
N VAL A 93 9.90 -14.73 3.07
CA VAL A 93 10.54 -15.27 4.28
C VAL A 93 11.43 -16.42 3.88
N PHE A 94 12.72 -16.32 4.16
CA PHE A 94 13.69 -17.34 3.74
C PHE A 94 14.76 -17.60 4.81
N ARG A 95 15.29 -18.82 4.79
CA ARG A 95 16.39 -19.24 5.66
C ARG A 95 17.74 -18.98 4.98
N GLN A 96 18.70 -18.56 5.78
CA GLN A 96 20.11 -18.52 5.40
C GLN A 96 20.88 -19.66 6.09
N ILE A 97 22.07 -19.93 5.58
CA ILE A 97 22.99 -20.90 6.18
C ILE A 97 23.35 -20.43 7.60
N GLY A 98 23.24 -21.31 8.59
CA GLY A 98 23.62 -21.08 9.97
C GLY A 98 22.65 -20.23 10.78
N LYS A 99 21.60 -20.78 11.31
CA LYS A 99 20.65 -20.18 12.29
C LYS A 99 20.00 -18.85 11.90
N LYS A 100 20.35 -18.26 10.77
CA LYS A 100 19.85 -16.98 10.30
C LYS A 100 18.65 -17.20 9.39
N TRP A 101 17.67 -16.31 9.51
CA TRP A 101 16.55 -16.24 8.61
C TRP A 101 16.14 -14.78 8.43
N ASN A 102 15.53 -14.47 7.31
CA ASN A 102 15.23 -13.11 6.93
C ASN A 102 13.75 -12.97 6.56
N ILE A 103 13.23 -11.80 6.85
CA ILE A 103 11.94 -11.34 6.38
C ILE A 103 12.20 -10.11 5.52
N ARG A 104 11.86 -10.17 4.24
CA ARG A 104 11.86 -9.02 3.34
C ARG A 104 10.42 -8.64 3.09
N ILE A 105 10.08 -7.38 3.34
CA ILE A 105 8.72 -6.87 3.19
C ILE A 105 8.75 -5.65 2.31
N THR A 106 7.83 -5.59 1.35
CA THR A 106 7.48 -4.38 0.62
C THR A 106 6.14 -3.89 1.16
N LEU A 107 6.12 -2.68 1.69
CA LEU A 107 4.90 -2.05 2.19
C LEU A 107 4.11 -1.39 1.07
N ARG A 108 2.81 -1.24 1.26
CA ARG A 108 1.94 -0.44 0.40
C ARG A 108 2.15 1.03 0.69
N GLU A 109 2.12 1.83 -0.37
CA GLU A 109 2.21 3.29 -0.29
C GLU A 109 0.82 3.90 -0.50
N PRO A 110 0.24 4.54 0.50
CA PRO A 110 -1.06 5.18 0.35
C PRO A 110 -0.96 6.43 -0.53
N ILE A 111 -1.95 6.62 -1.39
CA ILE A 111 -2.12 7.82 -2.22
C ILE A 111 -3.32 8.66 -1.81
N ALA A 112 -4.23 8.10 -1.00
CA ALA A 112 -5.41 8.80 -0.51
C ALA A 112 -5.80 8.34 0.90
N ARG A 113 -6.42 9.25 1.65
CA ARG A 113 -7.12 8.95 2.90
C ARG A 113 -8.59 9.30 2.76
N ILE A 114 -9.46 8.37 3.07
CA ILE A 114 -10.91 8.49 2.90
C ILE A 114 -11.58 8.57 4.27
N PHE A 115 -12.49 9.53 4.43
CA PHE A 115 -13.43 9.66 5.53
C PHE A 115 -14.84 9.51 4.97
N ASN A 116 -15.54 8.45 5.35
CA ASN A 116 -16.88 8.20 4.87
C ASN A 116 -17.97 8.73 5.81
N THR A 117 -19.23 8.71 5.36
CA THR A 117 -20.39 9.16 6.14
C THR A 117 -20.69 8.28 7.37
N THR A 118 -20.12 7.09 7.46
CA THR A 118 -20.28 6.18 8.62
C THR A 118 -19.16 6.30 9.65
N ASN A 119 -18.39 7.39 9.62
CA ASN A 119 -17.26 7.68 10.49
C ASN A 119 -16.11 6.66 10.41
N GLN A 120 -16.02 5.91 9.32
CA GLN A 120 -14.84 5.09 9.05
C GLN A 120 -13.78 5.94 8.37
N THR A 121 -12.51 5.66 8.67
CA THR A 121 -11.38 6.24 7.95
C THR A 121 -10.42 5.12 7.55
N PHE A 122 -9.98 5.18 6.30
CA PHE A 122 -9.08 4.20 5.71
C PHE A 122 -8.24 4.84 4.61
N TYR A 123 -7.18 4.14 4.21
CA TYR A 123 -6.30 4.57 3.12
C TYR A 123 -6.55 3.75 1.86
N MET A 124 -6.11 4.29 0.73
CA MET A 124 -6.07 3.62 -0.56
C MET A 124 -4.66 3.80 -1.15
N ASP A 125 -4.08 2.72 -1.67
CA ASP A 125 -2.78 2.75 -2.35
C ASP A 125 -2.91 2.98 -3.86
N GLY A 126 -1.74 3.08 -4.54
CA GLY A 126 -1.67 3.28 -5.99
C GLY A 126 -2.15 2.10 -6.84
N ASP A 127 -2.38 0.93 -6.24
CA ASP A 127 -2.99 -0.24 -6.89
C ASP A 127 -4.50 -0.34 -6.59
N GLY A 128 -5.07 0.66 -5.89
CA GLY A 128 -6.48 0.69 -5.47
C GLY A 128 -6.78 -0.26 -4.30
N PHE A 129 -5.77 -0.70 -3.55
CA PHE A 129 -5.97 -1.54 -2.37
C PHE A 129 -6.34 -0.70 -1.16
N LEU A 130 -7.38 -1.14 -0.43
CA LEU A 130 -7.84 -0.43 0.76
C LEU A 130 -7.14 -0.94 2.02
N MET A 131 -6.63 -0.02 2.84
CA MET A 131 -5.90 -0.30 4.06
C MET A 131 -6.56 0.40 5.26
N LYS A 132 -6.58 -0.26 6.42
CA LYS A 132 -7.01 0.38 7.66
C LYS A 132 -6.00 1.43 8.12
N ARG A 133 -6.50 2.35 8.94
CA ARG A 133 -5.65 3.31 9.61
C ARG A 133 -4.65 2.62 10.54
N SER A 134 -3.37 2.96 10.43
CA SER A 134 -2.39 2.66 11.47
C SER A 134 -2.65 3.52 12.70
N THR A 135 -2.42 2.97 13.89
CA THR A 135 -2.49 3.73 15.17
C THR A 135 -1.23 4.55 15.38
N ASN A 136 -0.11 4.16 14.78
CA ASN A 136 1.21 4.72 15.04
C ASN A 136 1.66 5.72 13.98
N HIS A 137 1.10 5.63 12.75
CA HIS A 137 1.54 6.44 11.63
C HIS A 137 0.36 7.05 10.87
N THR A 138 0.56 8.25 10.36
CA THR A 138 -0.40 8.97 9.51
C THR A 138 0.32 9.44 8.25
N ALA A 139 -0.07 8.93 7.08
CA ALA A 139 0.49 9.38 5.81
C ALA A 139 -0.01 10.77 5.43
N ARG A 140 0.89 11.54 4.81
CA ARG A 140 0.59 12.85 4.22
C ARG A 140 0.12 12.69 2.79
N VAL A 141 -1.14 12.35 2.64
CA VAL A 141 -1.79 12.13 1.35
C VAL A 141 -3.05 12.98 1.24
N ILE A 142 -3.56 13.11 0.02
CA ILE A 142 -4.81 13.81 -0.24
C ILE A 142 -5.96 13.20 0.58
N VAL A 143 -6.79 14.04 1.17
CA VAL A 143 -7.89 13.63 2.05
C VAL A 143 -9.22 13.77 1.33
N PHE A 144 -10.00 12.70 1.29
CA PHE A 144 -11.37 12.70 0.77
C PHE A 144 -12.38 12.67 1.91
N SER A 145 -13.40 13.51 1.79
CA SER A 145 -14.49 13.62 2.77
C SER A 145 -15.81 14.02 2.10
N GLY A 146 -16.84 14.25 2.90
CA GLY A 146 -18.16 14.66 2.40
C GLY A 146 -19.14 13.50 2.29
N HIS A 147 -19.93 13.44 1.22
CA HIS A 147 -21.00 12.46 1.05
C HIS A 147 -20.52 11.12 0.47
N LEU A 148 -19.35 10.63 0.92
CA LEU A 148 -18.80 9.31 0.57
C LEU A 148 -19.49 8.23 1.40
N ASN A 149 -20.33 7.41 0.77
CA ASN A 149 -21.07 6.32 1.41
C ASN A 149 -20.34 4.98 1.37
N ASP A 150 -19.23 4.91 0.64
CA ASP A 150 -18.42 3.70 0.49
C ASP A 150 -17.85 3.25 1.84
N ARG A 151 -18.05 1.97 2.15
CA ARG A 151 -17.49 1.35 3.37
C ARG A 151 -16.14 0.75 3.08
N PHE A 152 -15.34 0.65 4.13
CA PHE A 152 -14.10 -0.11 4.07
C PHE A 152 -14.39 -1.58 3.73
N LEU A 153 -13.78 -2.07 2.64
CA LEU A 153 -13.78 -3.46 2.22
C LEU A 153 -12.32 -3.91 2.11
N LYS A 154 -12.00 -5.07 2.67
CA LYS A 154 -10.65 -5.61 2.54
C LYS A 154 -10.42 -6.07 1.09
N GLY A 155 -9.40 -5.53 0.42
CA GLY A 155 -9.03 -5.89 -0.94
C GLY A 155 -8.83 -4.68 -1.84
N SER A 156 -8.66 -4.95 -3.14
CA SER A 156 -8.54 -3.91 -4.16
C SER A 156 -9.91 -3.46 -4.65
N ILE A 157 -10.04 -2.18 -4.99
CA ILE A 157 -11.23 -1.68 -5.68
C ILE A 157 -11.42 -2.36 -7.04
N ASN A 158 -10.35 -2.83 -7.69
CA ASN A 158 -10.41 -3.55 -8.95
C ASN A 158 -11.26 -4.84 -8.87
N ASP A 159 -11.35 -5.45 -7.68
CA ASP A 159 -12.19 -6.63 -7.43
C ASP A 159 -13.70 -6.27 -7.45
N PHE A 160 -14.04 -4.99 -7.35
CA PHE A 160 -15.41 -4.47 -7.28
C PHE A 160 -15.83 -3.63 -8.49
N ILE A 161 -14.88 -3.07 -9.25
CA ILE A 161 -15.12 -2.22 -10.44
C ILE A 161 -15.84 -2.98 -11.55
N ASN A 162 -15.62 -4.26 -11.69
CA ASN A 162 -16.21 -5.11 -12.74
C ASN A 162 -17.70 -5.39 -12.52
N ASN A 163 -18.33 -4.83 -11.49
CA ASN A 163 -19.74 -4.99 -11.24
C ASN A 163 -20.49 -3.70 -11.61
N ASP A 164 -20.99 -3.64 -12.85
CA ASP A 164 -21.67 -2.46 -13.42
C ASP A 164 -22.86 -1.96 -12.57
N SER A 165 -23.51 -2.85 -11.83
CA SER A 165 -24.63 -2.50 -10.94
C SER A 165 -24.20 -1.63 -9.75
N LEU A 166 -22.92 -1.56 -9.44
CA LEU A 166 -22.37 -0.85 -8.29
C LEU A 166 -21.69 0.49 -8.66
N LYS A 167 -21.41 0.72 -9.94
CA LYS A 167 -20.73 1.95 -10.42
C LYS A 167 -21.45 3.25 -10.06
N SER A 168 -22.80 3.24 -10.07
CA SER A 168 -23.59 4.44 -9.75
C SER A 168 -23.63 4.78 -8.25
N ILE A 169 -23.31 3.83 -7.39
CA ILE A 169 -23.43 3.96 -5.93
C ILE A 169 -22.06 4.15 -5.26
N ARG A 170 -21.00 3.70 -5.92
CA ARG A 170 -19.62 3.73 -5.38
C ARG A 170 -18.82 4.84 -6.01
N LYS A 171 -18.13 5.57 -5.15
CA LYS A 171 -17.26 6.70 -5.52
C LYS A 171 -15.77 6.41 -5.36
N LEU A 172 -15.41 5.20 -4.90
CA LEU A 172 -13.99 4.83 -4.71
C LEU A 172 -13.20 4.81 -6.01
N ASP A 173 -13.84 4.52 -7.15
CA ASP A 173 -13.21 4.58 -8.47
C ASP A 173 -12.85 6.01 -8.84
N ASP A 174 -13.79 6.94 -8.60
CA ASP A 174 -13.59 8.36 -8.85
C ASP A 174 -12.50 8.92 -7.91
N VAL A 175 -12.53 8.50 -6.62
CA VAL A 175 -11.49 8.80 -5.63
C VAL A 175 -10.12 8.29 -6.11
N PHE A 176 -10.05 7.06 -6.61
CA PHE A 176 -8.81 6.48 -7.14
C PHE A 176 -8.25 7.30 -8.30
N ARG A 177 -9.06 7.62 -9.31
CA ARG A 177 -8.63 8.38 -10.49
C ARG A 177 -8.07 9.75 -10.11
N ILE A 178 -8.81 10.48 -9.26
CA ILE A 178 -8.36 11.80 -8.77
C ILE A 178 -7.05 11.66 -7.99
N SER A 179 -6.96 10.70 -7.06
CA SER A 179 -5.77 10.50 -6.21
C SER A 179 -4.55 10.10 -7.03
N ASN A 180 -4.73 9.20 -7.98
CA ASN A 180 -3.66 8.70 -8.87
C ASN A 180 -3.09 9.84 -9.72
N TYR A 181 -3.96 10.71 -10.26
CA TYR A 181 -3.51 11.89 -11.00
C TYR A 181 -2.75 12.86 -10.09
N VAL A 182 -3.33 13.21 -8.92
CA VAL A 182 -2.73 14.16 -7.98
C VAL A 182 -1.37 13.65 -7.49
N CYS A 183 -1.25 12.37 -7.16
CA CYS A 183 -0.01 11.76 -6.70
C CYS A 183 1.10 11.86 -7.76
N LYS A 184 0.77 11.65 -9.04
CA LYS A 184 1.72 11.69 -10.15
C LYS A 184 2.06 13.09 -10.64
N SER A 185 1.24 14.10 -10.34
CA SER A 185 1.44 15.48 -10.78
C SER A 185 2.20 16.30 -9.73
N PRO A 186 3.44 16.75 -9.98
CA PRO A 186 4.21 17.52 -9.01
C PRO A 186 3.53 18.82 -8.56
N LEU A 187 2.75 19.46 -9.44
CA LEU A 187 2.00 20.68 -9.10
C LEU A 187 0.78 20.34 -8.28
N MET A 188 -0.06 19.39 -8.73
CA MET A 188 -1.31 19.05 -8.04
C MET A 188 -1.05 18.41 -6.68
N HIS A 189 -0.01 17.60 -6.55
CA HIS A 189 0.41 17.02 -5.26
C HIS A 189 0.73 18.09 -4.20
N LYS A 190 1.32 19.22 -4.61
CA LYS A 190 1.62 20.34 -3.72
C LYS A 190 0.45 21.31 -3.53
N LEU A 191 -0.50 21.31 -4.46
CA LEU A 191 -1.60 22.24 -4.49
C LEU A 191 -2.84 21.71 -3.77
N ILE A 192 -3.20 20.44 -3.96
CA ILE A 192 -4.47 19.89 -3.49
C ILE A 192 -4.25 19.09 -2.20
N GLY A 193 -4.85 19.56 -1.11
CA GLY A 193 -4.78 18.89 0.19
C GLY A 193 -6.02 18.06 0.52
N GLN A 194 -7.19 18.51 0.06
CA GLN A 194 -8.45 17.85 0.37
C GLN A 194 -9.40 17.87 -0.82
N VAL A 195 -10.24 16.84 -0.89
CA VAL A 195 -11.36 16.73 -1.83
C VAL A 195 -12.64 16.47 -1.05
N TYR A 196 -13.65 17.24 -1.34
CA TYR A 196 -14.97 17.10 -0.73
C TYR A 196 -15.97 16.63 -1.78
N LEU A 197 -16.71 15.56 -1.50
CA LEU A 197 -17.82 15.11 -2.33
C LEU A 197 -19.11 15.78 -1.86
N GLU A 198 -19.73 16.57 -2.73
CA GLU A 198 -21.01 17.21 -2.46
C GLU A 198 -22.19 16.23 -2.61
N ARG A 199 -23.39 16.66 -2.17
CA ARG A 199 -24.60 15.82 -2.22
C ARG A 199 -25.06 15.49 -3.63
N ASP A 200 -24.80 16.39 -4.57
CA ASP A 200 -25.13 16.22 -5.99
C ASP A 200 -24.17 15.31 -6.74
N GLY A 201 -23.09 14.85 -6.07
CA GLY A 201 -22.09 13.95 -6.63
C GLY A 201 -20.88 14.64 -7.26
N ASP A 202 -20.79 15.94 -7.16
CA ASP A 202 -19.65 16.73 -7.62
C ASP A 202 -18.51 16.70 -6.61
N PHE A 203 -17.29 16.54 -7.12
CA PHE A 203 -16.08 16.72 -6.33
C PHE A 203 -15.65 18.18 -6.31
N VAL A 204 -15.31 18.67 -5.14
CA VAL A 204 -14.71 20.00 -4.91
C VAL A 204 -13.34 19.81 -4.33
N LEU A 205 -12.30 20.32 -5.02
CA LEU A 205 -10.94 20.28 -4.55
C LEU A 205 -10.66 21.53 -3.70
N ILE A 206 -9.99 21.32 -2.58
CA ILE A 206 -9.60 22.36 -1.63
C ILE A 206 -8.08 22.49 -1.68
N PRO A 207 -7.56 23.59 -2.25
CA PRO A 207 -6.14 23.81 -2.35
C PRO A 207 -5.52 24.13 -0.97
N LEU A 208 -4.22 23.84 -0.84
CA LEU A 208 -3.43 24.18 0.35
C LEU A 208 -3.01 25.66 0.36
N VAL A 209 -3.10 26.32 -0.79
CA VAL A 209 -2.71 27.74 -0.98
C VAL A 209 -3.87 28.48 -1.61
N GLY A 210 -4.23 29.61 -0.99
CA GLY A 210 -5.40 30.41 -1.36
C GLY A 210 -6.69 29.88 -0.74
N ASP A 211 -7.77 30.67 -0.87
CA ASP A 211 -9.08 30.38 -0.28
C ASP A 211 -10.13 30.01 -1.35
N GLN A 212 -9.72 29.82 -2.60
CA GLN A 212 -10.62 29.48 -3.69
C GLN A 212 -11.04 28.01 -3.61
N LYS A 213 -12.30 27.73 -3.90
CA LYS A 213 -12.79 26.38 -4.14
C LYS A 213 -12.58 26.02 -5.61
N ILE A 214 -12.20 24.78 -5.88
CA ILE A 214 -12.10 24.27 -7.24
C ILE A 214 -13.23 23.27 -7.46
N VAL A 215 -14.25 23.66 -8.22
CA VAL A 215 -15.36 22.77 -8.58
C VAL A 215 -14.90 21.87 -9.72
N PHE A 216 -14.59 20.62 -9.37
CA PHE A 216 -14.08 19.61 -10.30
C PHE A 216 -15.23 18.92 -11.06
N GLY A 217 -16.37 18.70 -10.36
CA GLY A 217 -17.48 17.93 -10.89
C GLY A 217 -17.23 16.44 -10.79
N THR A 218 -17.62 15.69 -11.81
CA THR A 218 -17.48 14.23 -11.89
C THR A 218 -16.06 13.76 -12.22
N ALA A 219 -15.77 12.47 -12.00
CA ALA A 219 -14.50 11.82 -12.33
C ALA A 219 -14.76 10.40 -12.89
N ASN A 220 -15.68 10.28 -13.86
CA ASN A 220 -16.21 9.00 -14.33
C ASN A 220 -15.22 8.20 -15.19
N SER A 221 -14.20 8.86 -15.77
CA SER A 221 -13.15 8.19 -16.53
C SER A 221 -11.78 8.85 -16.32
N ASP A 222 -10.72 8.14 -16.69
CA ASP A 222 -9.35 8.66 -16.62
C ASP A 222 -9.16 9.84 -17.58
N GLU A 223 -9.75 9.77 -18.78
CA GLU A 223 -9.69 10.83 -19.81
C GLU A 223 -10.36 12.12 -19.28
N GLU A 224 -11.51 11.99 -18.60
CA GLU A 224 -12.22 13.13 -18.00
C GLU A 224 -11.34 13.80 -16.92
N VAL A 225 -10.70 12.99 -16.08
CA VAL A 225 -9.83 13.47 -15.01
C VAL A 225 -8.59 14.15 -15.59
N GLU A 226 -7.94 13.54 -16.59
CA GLU A 226 -6.78 14.12 -17.25
C GLU A 226 -7.10 15.45 -17.94
N GLU A 227 -8.23 15.55 -18.66
CA GLU A 227 -8.66 16.77 -19.31
C GLU A 227 -8.90 17.91 -18.31
N LYS A 228 -9.62 17.63 -17.22
CA LYS A 228 -9.93 18.62 -16.18
C LYS A 228 -8.68 19.12 -15.46
N PHE A 229 -7.82 18.21 -15.04
CA PHE A 229 -6.54 18.59 -14.41
C PHE A 229 -5.59 19.25 -15.39
N GLY A 230 -5.60 18.86 -16.67
CA GLY A 230 -4.84 19.52 -17.72
C GLY A 230 -5.20 21.00 -17.85
N ARG A 231 -6.49 21.31 -17.93
CA ARG A 231 -6.97 22.71 -17.91
C ARG A 231 -6.58 23.44 -16.64
N LEU A 232 -6.78 22.81 -15.49
CA LEU A 232 -6.41 23.39 -14.19
C LEU A 232 -4.91 23.69 -14.10
N ASN A 233 -4.07 22.78 -14.62
CA ASN A 233 -2.62 22.94 -14.68
C ASN A 233 -2.19 24.15 -15.51
N ILE A 234 -2.80 24.33 -16.68
CA ILE A 234 -2.57 25.51 -17.55
C ILE A 234 -3.01 26.78 -16.81
N PHE A 235 -4.19 26.78 -16.19
CA PHE A 235 -4.70 27.92 -15.45
C PHE A 235 -3.76 28.37 -14.32
N TYR A 236 -3.27 27.43 -13.51
CA TYR A 236 -2.34 27.73 -12.42
C TYR A 236 -0.96 28.16 -12.90
N LYS A 237 -0.50 27.69 -14.04
CA LYS A 237 0.81 28.08 -14.60
C LYS A 237 0.76 29.42 -15.34
N GLU A 238 -0.30 29.65 -16.10
CA GLU A 238 -0.35 30.75 -17.04
C GLU A 238 -1.24 31.91 -16.62
N ALA A 239 -2.38 31.64 -15.97
CA ALA A 239 -3.31 32.68 -15.56
C ALA A 239 -3.06 33.19 -14.14
N MET A 240 -2.89 32.32 -13.17
CA MET A 240 -2.76 32.70 -11.76
C MET A 240 -1.59 33.67 -11.45
N PRO A 241 -0.41 33.57 -12.09
CA PRO A 241 0.67 34.51 -11.87
C PRO A 241 0.31 35.97 -12.21
N TYR A 242 -0.56 36.17 -13.20
CA TYR A 242 -1.02 37.49 -13.62
C TYR A 242 -2.26 37.94 -12.88
N GLU A 243 -3.18 37.04 -12.59
CA GLU A 243 -4.46 37.33 -11.98
C GLU A 243 -4.37 37.46 -10.44
N GLY A 244 -3.42 36.78 -9.80
CA GLY A 244 -3.24 36.73 -8.36
C GLY A 244 -4.16 35.73 -7.65
N TRP A 245 -3.68 35.22 -6.53
CA TRP A 245 -4.32 34.12 -5.77
C TRP A 245 -5.65 34.50 -5.11
N ASN A 246 -5.89 35.78 -4.87
CA ASN A 246 -7.05 36.28 -4.12
C ASN A 246 -8.19 36.76 -5.01
N LYS A 247 -8.04 36.76 -6.33
CA LYS A 247 -9.02 37.33 -7.27
C LYS A 247 -10.30 36.50 -7.34
N TYR A 248 -10.18 35.17 -7.28
CA TYR A 248 -11.31 34.27 -7.45
C TYR A 248 -11.69 33.60 -6.14
N SER A 249 -13.00 33.46 -5.89
CA SER A 249 -13.55 32.66 -4.79
C SER A 249 -13.82 31.23 -5.23
N GLU A 250 -14.01 31.03 -6.55
CA GLU A 250 -14.32 29.72 -7.14
C GLU A 250 -13.71 29.59 -8.54
N ILE A 251 -13.15 28.45 -8.83
CA ILE A 251 -12.62 28.06 -10.13
C ILE A 251 -13.31 26.75 -10.52
N SER A 252 -14.08 26.73 -11.59
CA SER A 252 -14.80 25.53 -12.04
C SER A 252 -14.18 24.96 -13.32
N VAL A 253 -13.78 23.70 -13.26
CA VAL A 253 -13.36 22.88 -14.41
C VAL A 253 -14.40 21.80 -14.77
N LYS A 254 -15.59 21.88 -14.13
CA LYS A 254 -16.69 20.92 -14.31
C LYS A 254 -17.15 20.81 -15.77
N TYR A 255 -17.14 21.93 -16.49
CA TYR A 255 -17.67 21.99 -17.87
C TYR A 255 -16.55 21.71 -18.88
N GLY A 256 -16.90 20.95 -19.94
CA GLY A 256 -15.94 20.61 -21.01
C GLY A 256 -15.38 21.85 -21.71
N GLY A 257 -14.09 21.82 -22.06
CA GLY A 257 -13.41 22.82 -22.87
C GLY A 257 -13.21 24.21 -22.26
N GLN A 258 -13.67 24.49 -21.03
CA GLN A 258 -13.60 25.83 -20.42
C GLN A 258 -13.31 25.80 -18.93
N ILE A 259 -12.84 26.94 -18.41
CA ILE A 259 -12.73 27.22 -16.97
C ILE A 259 -13.64 28.41 -16.67
N VAL A 260 -14.52 28.25 -15.70
CA VAL A 260 -15.42 29.31 -15.24
C VAL A 260 -14.97 29.78 -13.87
N CYS A 261 -14.71 31.08 -13.72
CA CYS A 261 -14.22 31.66 -12.48
C CYS A 261 -15.25 32.64 -11.90
N ARG A 262 -15.51 32.54 -10.59
CA ARG A 262 -16.28 33.51 -9.84
C ARG A 262 -15.33 34.48 -9.12
N LYS A 263 -15.42 35.74 -9.42
CA LYS A 263 -14.63 36.77 -8.71
C LYS A 263 -15.06 36.87 -7.25
N ARG A 264 -14.10 37.19 -6.41
CA ARG A 264 -14.36 37.55 -5.01
C ARG A 264 -14.93 38.98 -4.97
N ASN A 265 -15.99 39.19 -4.23
CA ASN A 265 -16.55 40.52 -3.96
C ASN A 265 -15.67 41.28 -2.98
#